data_4b5fec08845ea63d7752d781d27cc09d
#
_entry.id   4b5fec08845ea63d7752d781d27cc09d
#
_cell.length_a   1.000
_cell.length_b   1.000
_cell.length_c   1.000
_cell.angle_alpha   90.00
_cell.angle_beta   90.00
_cell.angle_gamma   90.00
#
_symmetry.space_group_name_H-M   'P 1'
#
loop_
_entity.id
_entity.type
_entity.pdbx_description
1 polymer ?
#
loop_
_entity_poly.entity_id
_entity_poly.type
_entity_poly.pdbx_seq_one_letter_code
_entity_poly.pdbx_strand_id
1 'polypeptide(L)'
;YSIDKAILSKKDKESLIVALKTLQATKYPEINSVVNKIGSIFGEQNFSNWIEIDFTEWGSNFNEDDKFTKIKEAILRRNTINFNYVNSLSSQTNRTVEPLKLMYKSKTWYLYGFCKLKDDFRIFRISRIRNLSIKDEVFSRKIIEEVCLNDSKVIKENTITLKLRFKEKMLFRVFDDFNKDLITKNEDDTYDVITEFPIGEWIYGYILSFGDNVEVLEPKDVRDNVITRLRELSKIYSL
;
A
#
# COMPACT_ATOMS: atom_id res chain seq x y z
N TYR A 1 29.17 -27.05 4.44
CA TYR A 1 29.36 -25.95 3.50
C TYR A 1 29.53 -24.67 4.33
N SER A 2 30.78 -24.27 4.59
CA SER A 2 31.08 -22.96 5.16
C SER A 2 31.01 -21.94 4.04
N ILE A 3 30.09 -21.02 4.12
CA ILE A 3 30.16 -19.78 3.31
C ILE A 3 31.41 -19.07 3.77
N ASP A 4 32.37 -18.94 2.88
CA ASP A 4 33.67 -18.38 3.17
C ASP A 4 33.49 -16.97 3.71
N LYS A 5 33.91 -16.71 4.95
CA LYS A 5 33.80 -15.39 5.62
C LYS A 5 34.51 -14.26 4.86
N ALA A 6 35.29 -14.61 3.83
CA ALA A 6 36.05 -13.70 2.97
C ALA A 6 35.20 -12.96 1.90
N ILE A 7 33.99 -13.41 1.61
CA ILE A 7 33.20 -12.90 0.47
C ILE A 7 32.46 -11.59 0.80
N LEU A 8 32.10 -11.31 2.06
CA LEU A 8 31.35 -10.12 2.46
C LEU A 8 32.19 -9.17 3.31
N SER A 9 32.40 -7.94 2.81
CA SER A 9 33.04 -6.88 3.57
C SER A 9 32.14 -6.44 4.76
N LYS A 10 32.68 -5.68 5.71
CA LYS A 10 31.91 -5.10 6.81
C LYS A 10 30.73 -4.26 6.29
N LYS A 11 30.97 -3.47 5.23
CA LYS A 11 29.93 -2.64 4.60
C LYS A 11 28.82 -3.47 3.95
N ASP A 12 29.17 -4.63 3.33
CA ASP A 12 28.18 -5.53 2.74
C ASP A 12 27.29 -6.15 3.82
N LYS A 13 27.86 -6.53 4.96
CA LYS A 13 27.09 -7.06 6.11
C LYS A 13 26.13 -6.04 6.68
N GLU A 14 26.58 -4.78 6.87
CA GLU A 14 25.72 -3.69 7.32
C GLU A 14 24.57 -3.45 6.33
N SER A 15 24.85 -3.41 5.03
CA SER A 15 23.83 -3.24 3.98
C SER A 15 22.82 -4.40 3.97
N LEU A 16 23.30 -5.63 4.18
CA LEU A 16 22.42 -6.81 4.26
C LEU A 16 21.51 -6.75 5.48
N ILE A 17 22.02 -6.29 6.64
CA ILE A 17 21.21 -6.09 7.85
C ILE A 17 20.08 -5.07 7.59
N VAL A 18 20.41 -3.94 6.96
CA VAL A 18 19.39 -2.91 6.60
C VAL A 18 18.33 -3.52 5.69
N ALA A 19 18.75 -4.26 4.65
CA ALA A 19 17.82 -4.91 3.72
C ALA A 19 16.90 -5.92 4.43
N LEU A 20 17.45 -6.75 5.33
CA LEU A 20 16.66 -7.71 6.10
C LEU A 20 15.69 -7.03 7.06
N LYS A 21 16.10 -5.97 7.76
CA LYS A 21 15.21 -5.19 8.63
C LYS A 21 14.11 -4.48 7.83
N THR A 22 14.44 -3.96 6.65
CA THR A 22 13.42 -3.39 5.75
C THR A 22 12.40 -4.44 5.33
N LEU A 23 12.84 -5.64 4.98
CA LEU A 23 11.95 -6.73 4.64
C LEU A 23 11.12 -7.20 5.85
N GLN A 24 11.69 -7.21 7.05
CA GLN A 24 10.99 -7.50 8.30
C GLN A 24 9.86 -6.50 8.56
N ALA A 25 10.11 -5.20 8.33
CA ALA A 25 9.12 -4.14 8.46
C ALA A 25 7.93 -4.29 7.49
N THR A 26 8.11 -4.96 6.34
CA THR A 26 7.00 -5.30 5.43
C THR A 26 6.12 -6.42 5.94
N LYS A 27 6.44 -7.03 7.10
CA LYS A 27 5.77 -8.23 7.64
C LYS A 27 5.83 -9.42 6.65
N TYR A 28 6.96 -9.56 5.95
CA TYR A 28 7.17 -10.74 5.09
C TYR A 28 7.20 -12.01 5.96
N PRO A 29 6.37 -13.03 5.67
CA PRO A 29 6.35 -14.26 6.46
C PRO A 29 7.73 -14.94 6.52
N GLU A 30 8.02 -15.61 7.66
CA GLU A 30 9.28 -16.35 7.91
C GLU A 30 10.55 -15.49 8.00
N ILE A 31 10.47 -14.15 7.78
CA ILE A 31 11.64 -13.27 7.78
C ILE A 31 12.44 -13.34 9.08
N ASN A 32 11.77 -13.45 10.23
CA ASN A 32 12.42 -13.54 11.54
C ASN A 32 13.36 -14.76 11.64
N SER A 33 12.97 -15.89 11.06
CA SER A 33 13.82 -17.10 11.00
C SER A 33 15.07 -16.85 10.14
N VAL A 34 14.91 -16.14 9.03
CA VAL A 34 16.04 -15.80 8.12
C VAL A 34 16.99 -14.82 8.81
N VAL A 35 16.46 -13.76 9.42
CA VAL A 35 17.25 -12.77 10.18
C VAL A 35 18.09 -13.44 11.25
N ASN A 36 17.50 -14.34 12.05
CA ASN A 36 18.21 -15.07 13.10
C ASN A 36 19.32 -15.97 12.55
N LYS A 37 19.06 -16.70 11.45
CA LYS A 37 20.06 -17.57 10.79
C LYS A 37 21.23 -16.74 10.24
N ILE A 38 20.96 -15.64 9.56
CA ILE A 38 21.99 -14.76 9.01
C ILE A 38 22.80 -14.11 10.13
N GLY A 39 22.14 -13.66 11.22
CA GLY A 39 22.81 -13.12 12.39
C GLY A 39 23.81 -14.09 13.03
N SER A 40 23.41 -15.35 13.17
CA SER A 40 24.29 -16.38 13.70
C SER A 40 25.51 -16.66 12.81
N ILE A 41 25.36 -16.60 11.50
CA ILE A 41 26.46 -16.76 10.51
C ILE A 41 27.47 -15.62 10.64
N PHE A 42 27.03 -14.40 10.88
CA PHE A 42 27.92 -13.24 11.05
C PHE A 42 28.58 -13.14 12.42
N GLY A 43 28.17 -14.00 13.37
CA GLY A 43 28.72 -14.00 14.73
C GLY A 43 28.31 -12.80 15.56
N GLU A 44 27.31 -12.06 15.14
CA GLU A 44 26.75 -10.90 15.85
C GLU A 44 25.47 -11.33 16.55
N GLN A 45 25.50 -11.47 17.86
CA GLN A 45 24.31 -11.77 18.68
C GLN A 45 23.34 -10.59 18.81
N ASN A 46 23.82 -9.38 18.50
CA ASN A 46 23.03 -8.16 18.48
C ASN A 46 23.13 -7.49 17.11
N PHE A 47 22.17 -7.78 16.20
CA PHE A 47 21.96 -6.94 15.03
C PHE A 47 21.83 -5.50 15.49
N SER A 48 22.71 -4.64 14.98
CA SER A 48 22.96 -3.28 15.45
C SER A 48 21.68 -2.52 15.84
N ASN A 49 21.66 -2.00 17.06
CA ASN A 49 20.57 -1.16 17.58
C ASN A 49 20.52 0.25 16.96
N TRP A 50 21.33 0.50 15.90
CA TRP A 50 21.41 1.81 15.26
C TRP A 50 20.33 2.08 14.23
N ILE A 51 19.61 1.05 13.78
CA ILE A 51 18.52 1.18 12.81
C ILE A 51 17.29 0.38 13.25
N GLU A 52 16.14 1.04 13.25
CA GLU A 52 14.83 0.46 13.41
C GLU A 52 13.97 0.87 12.21
N ILE A 53 13.24 -0.08 11.63
CA ILE A 53 12.36 0.16 10.50
C ILE A 53 11.01 -0.42 10.85
N ASP A 54 10.01 0.44 10.96
CA ASP A 54 8.62 0.08 11.22
C ASP A 54 7.70 0.77 10.21
N PHE A 55 6.92 -0.01 9.49
CA PHE A 55 5.89 0.46 8.57
C PHE A 55 4.48 0.30 9.13
N THR A 56 4.34 -0.06 10.41
CA THR A 56 3.02 -0.22 11.01
C THR A 56 2.36 1.13 11.27
N GLU A 57 1.06 1.18 11.09
CA GLU A 57 0.25 2.31 11.53
C GLU A 57 -0.11 2.11 13.01
N TRP A 58 -0.22 3.21 13.77
CA TRP A 58 -0.62 3.18 15.17
C TRP A 58 -1.95 2.41 15.33
N GLY A 59 -1.92 1.32 16.11
CA GLY A 59 -3.11 0.49 16.38
C GLY A 59 -3.40 -0.60 15.34
N SER A 60 -2.54 -0.83 14.35
CA SER A 60 -2.75 -1.91 13.36
C SER A 60 -2.21 -3.26 13.85
N ASN A 61 -3.11 -4.21 14.14
CA ASN A 61 -2.80 -5.62 14.45
C ASN A 61 -3.33 -6.55 13.34
N PHE A 62 -3.01 -6.29 12.07
CA PHE A 62 -3.44 -7.18 10.99
C PHE A 62 -2.38 -8.26 10.72
N ASN A 63 -2.70 -9.49 11.10
CA ASN A 63 -1.92 -10.66 10.68
C ASN A 63 -2.45 -11.16 9.33
N GLU A 64 -1.71 -10.91 8.25
CA GLU A 64 -2.02 -11.35 6.88
C GLU A 64 -1.16 -12.54 6.43
N ASP A 65 -0.33 -13.09 7.31
CA ASP A 65 0.70 -14.09 7.00
C ASP A 65 0.14 -15.34 6.31
N ASP A 66 -1.00 -15.84 6.78
CA ASP A 66 -1.66 -17.00 6.17
C ASP A 66 -2.14 -16.74 4.73
N LYS A 67 -2.73 -15.56 4.46
CA LYS A 67 -3.17 -15.20 3.11
C LYS A 67 -1.99 -15.01 2.17
N PHE A 68 -0.95 -14.33 2.63
CA PHE A 68 0.26 -14.11 1.86
C PHE A 68 0.90 -15.44 1.47
N THR A 69 1.06 -16.34 2.42
CA THR A 69 1.65 -17.67 2.22
C THR A 69 0.86 -18.50 1.21
N LYS A 70 -0.47 -18.54 1.33
CA LYS A 70 -1.34 -19.24 0.37
C LYS A 70 -1.26 -18.65 -1.03
N ILE A 71 -1.24 -17.31 -1.17
CA ILE A 71 -1.11 -16.66 -2.48
C ILE A 71 0.25 -16.95 -3.08
N LYS A 72 1.35 -16.85 -2.31
CA LYS A 72 2.70 -17.21 -2.75
C LYS A 72 2.75 -18.65 -3.27
N GLU A 73 2.20 -19.59 -2.52
CA GLU A 73 2.14 -21.00 -2.92
C GLU A 73 1.37 -21.18 -4.23
N ALA A 74 0.21 -20.54 -4.37
CA ALA A 74 -0.61 -20.60 -5.59
C ALA A 74 0.14 -20.02 -6.81
N ILE A 75 0.88 -18.91 -6.65
CA ILE A 75 1.71 -18.34 -7.71
C ILE A 75 2.80 -19.34 -8.14
N LEU A 76 3.53 -19.92 -7.19
CA LEU A 76 4.63 -20.84 -7.47
C LEU A 76 4.16 -22.14 -8.12
N ARG A 77 3.00 -22.66 -7.71
CA ARG A 77 2.38 -23.86 -8.28
C ARG A 77 1.52 -23.59 -9.50
N ARG A 78 1.31 -22.31 -9.85
CA ARG A 78 0.39 -21.88 -10.92
C ARG A 78 -1.05 -22.34 -10.71
N ASN A 79 -1.49 -22.42 -9.47
CA ASN A 79 -2.87 -22.75 -9.14
C ASN A 79 -3.77 -21.51 -9.12
N THR A 80 -4.97 -21.67 -9.64
CA THR A 80 -6.03 -20.66 -9.53
C THR A 80 -6.47 -20.52 -8.08
N ILE A 81 -6.80 -19.31 -7.66
CA ILE A 81 -7.35 -19.05 -6.31
C ILE A 81 -8.78 -18.52 -6.40
N ASN A 82 -9.55 -18.80 -5.35
CA ASN A 82 -10.90 -18.24 -5.17
C ASN A 82 -10.98 -17.51 -3.83
N PHE A 83 -11.64 -16.35 -3.81
CA PHE A 83 -11.83 -15.56 -2.61
C PHE A 83 -13.01 -14.59 -2.73
N ASN A 84 -13.52 -14.13 -1.59
CA ASN A 84 -14.42 -13.00 -1.50
C ASN A 84 -13.63 -11.70 -1.40
N TYR A 85 -13.97 -10.70 -2.20
CA TYR A 85 -13.30 -9.42 -2.23
C TYR A 85 -14.26 -8.27 -1.89
N VAL A 86 -13.87 -7.46 -0.92
CA VAL A 86 -14.59 -6.23 -0.55
C VAL A 86 -13.98 -5.06 -1.32
N ASN A 87 -14.75 -4.47 -2.22
CA ASN A 87 -14.28 -3.32 -3.01
C ASN A 87 -14.36 -2.00 -2.20
N SER A 88 -13.94 -0.87 -2.81
CA SER A 88 -14.00 0.45 -2.20
C SER A 88 -15.42 0.96 -1.92
N LEU A 89 -16.44 0.37 -2.53
CA LEU A 89 -17.86 0.67 -2.33
C LEU A 89 -18.52 -0.27 -1.32
N SER A 90 -17.73 -0.99 -0.51
CA SER A 90 -18.19 -1.98 0.48
C SER A 90 -19.01 -3.15 -0.10
N SER A 91 -19.02 -3.30 -1.42
CA SER A 91 -19.67 -4.42 -2.09
C SER A 91 -18.76 -5.65 -2.05
N GLN A 92 -19.33 -6.78 -1.64
CA GLN A 92 -18.64 -8.06 -1.59
C GLN A 92 -18.92 -8.88 -2.84
N THR A 93 -17.87 -9.38 -3.47
CA THR A 93 -17.97 -10.20 -4.68
C THR A 93 -17.02 -11.38 -4.62
N ASN A 94 -17.48 -12.55 -5.12
CA ASN A 94 -16.61 -13.72 -5.25
C ASN A 94 -15.72 -13.57 -6.50
N ARG A 95 -14.45 -13.91 -6.37
CA ARG A 95 -13.45 -13.79 -7.41
C ARG A 95 -12.70 -15.09 -7.61
N THR A 96 -12.56 -15.49 -8.85
CA THR A 96 -11.62 -16.53 -9.28
C THR A 96 -10.51 -15.85 -10.05
N VAL A 97 -9.27 -16.04 -9.60
CA VAL A 97 -8.10 -15.30 -10.09
C VAL A 97 -6.96 -16.27 -10.37
N GLU A 98 -6.26 -16.07 -11.48
CA GLU A 98 -4.96 -16.64 -11.78
C GLU A 98 -3.90 -15.72 -11.16
N PRO A 99 -3.31 -16.06 -10.01
CA PRO A 99 -2.39 -15.17 -9.29
C PRO A 99 -1.02 -15.15 -9.99
N LEU A 100 -0.48 -13.96 -10.24
CA LEU A 100 0.74 -13.81 -11.02
C LEU A 100 1.90 -13.21 -10.23
N LYS A 101 1.64 -12.19 -9.39
CA LYS A 101 2.70 -11.46 -8.68
C LYS A 101 2.19 -10.89 -7.36
N LEU A 102 3.03 -10.96 -6.33
CA LEU A 102 2.86 -10.20 -5.09
C LEU A 102 3.65 -8.90 -5.19
N MET A 103 3.04 -7.79 -4.78
CA MET A 103 3.62 -6.45 -4.87
C MET A 103 3.42 -5.70 -3.56
N TYR A 104 4.45 -4.97 -3.12
CA TYR A 104 4.39 -4.11 -1.93
C TYR A 104 4.44 -2.65 -2.33
N LYS A 105 3.43 -1.86 -1.95
CA LYS A 105 3.34 -0.42 -2.21
C LYS A 105 2.58 0.27 -1.09
N SER A 106 3.02 1.46 -0.71
CA SER A 106 2.35 2.29 0.31
C SER A 106 1.98 1.48 1.56
N LYS A 107 2.98 0.80 2.14
CA LYS A 107 2.88 -0.03 3.36
C LYS A 107 1.88 -1.19 3.28
N THR A 108 1.54 -1.65 2.09
CA THR A 108 0.49 -2.67 1.88
C THR A 108 0.88 -3.67 0.80
N TRP A 109 0.52 -4.93 1.02
CA TRP A 109 0.66 -5.99 0.04
C TRP A 109 -0.53 -6.05 -0.92
N TYR A 110 -0.23 -6.28 -2.18
CA TYR A 110 -1.17 -6.44 -3.28
C TYR A 110 -0.89 -7.73 -4.05
N LEU A 111 -1.96 -8.33 -4.55
CA LEU A 111 -1.93 -9.41 -5.52
C LEU A 111 -2.25 -8.84 -6.90
N TYR A 112 -1.36 -9.03 -7.87
CA TYR A 112 -1.65 -8.86 -9.28
C TYR A 112 -2.00 -10.20 -9.89
N GLY A 113 -3.09 -10.27 -10.65
CA GLY A 113 -3.55 -11.49 -11.30
C GLY A 113 -4.64 -11.26 -12.33
N PHE A 114 -4.94 -12.28 -13.12
CA PHE A 114 -6.02 -12.25 -14.09
C PHE A 114 -7.34 -12.67 -13.43
N CYS A 115 -8.29 -11.78 -13.42
CA CYS A 115 -9.62 -12.00 -12.82
C CYS A 115 -10.59 -12.59 -13.85
N LYS A 116 -10.95 -13.86 -13.71
CA LYS A 116 -11.87 -14.54 -14.63
C LYS A 116 -13.25 -13.88 -14.72
N LEU A 117 -13.77 -13.32 -13.61
CA LEU A 117 -15.06 -12.62 -13.60
C LEU A 117 -15.07 -11.33 -14.44
N LYS A 118 -13.94 -10.65 -14.55
CA LYS A 118 -13.81 -9.38 -15.29
C LYS A 118 -13.10 -9.53 -16.63
N ASP A 119 -12.62 -10.75 -16.90
CA ASP A 119 -11.80 -11.10 -18.07
C ASP A 119 -10.66 -10.12 -18.31
N ASP A 120 -10.00 -9.69 -17.20
CA ASP A 120 -8.97 -8.65 -17.24
C ASP A 120 -7.98 -8.80 -16.08
N PHE A 121 -6.78 -8.21 -16.24
CA PHE A 121 -5.81 -8.11 -15.17
C PHE A 121 -6.26 -7.12 -14.10
N ARG A 122 -6.10 -7.50 -12.85
CA ARG A 122 -6.52 -6.70 -11.70
C ARG A 122 -5.50 -6.76 -10.57
N ILE A 123 -5.53 -5.69 -9.77
CA ILE A 123 -4.76 -5.60 -8.53
C ILE A 123 -5.74 -5.71 -7.36
N PHE A 124 -5.42 -6.60 -6.43
CA PHE A 124 -6.23 -6.84 -5.23
C PHE A 124 -5.41 -6.53 -3.99
N ARG A 125 -5.89 -5.65 -3.13
CA ARG A 125 -5.30 -5.40 -1.82
C ARG A 125 -5.54 -6.63 -0.93
N ILE A 126 -4.47 -7.25 -0.37
CA ILE A 126 -4.58 -8.52 0.36
C ILE A 126 -5.48 -8.38 1.59
N SER A 127 -5.42 -7.24 2.29
CA SER A 127 -6.28 -6.96 3.45
C SER A 127 -7.79 -7.01 3.16
N ARG A 128 -8.20 -6.85 1.89
CA ARG A 128 -9.61 -6.92 1.46
C ARG A 128 -10.05 -8.31 1.00
N ILE A 129 -9.15 -9.27 0.97
CA ILE A 129 -9.42 -10.67 0.62
C ILE A 129 -9.98 -11.39 1.84
N ARG A 130 -11.07 -12.16 1.65
CA ARG A 130 -11.70 -13.02 2.67
C ARG A 130 -11.94 -14.41 2.08
N ASN A 131 -11.91 -15.44 2.94
CA ASN A 131 -12.22 -16.83 2.56
C ASN A 131 -11.40 -17.33 1.36
N LEU A 132 -10.08 -17.09 1.42
CA LEU A 132 -9.14 -17.49 0.38
C LEU A 132 -8.97 -19.01 0.34
N SER A 133 -9.14 -19.59 -0.84
CA SER A 133 -8.87 -21.01 -1.13
C SER A 133 -8.05 -21.17 -2.42
N ILE A 134 -7.10 -22.10 -2.41
CA ILE A 134 -6.39 -22.53 -3.61
C ILE A 134 -7.24 -23.59 -4.32
N LYS A 135 -7.33 -23.53 -5.63
CA LYS A 135 -8.03 -24.50 -6.47
C LYS A 135 -7.03 -25.43 -7.14
N ASP A 136 -7.44 -26.64 -7.46
CA ASP A 136 -6.59 -27.61 -8.17
C ASP A 136 -6.41 -27.25 -9.67
N GLU A 137 -7.14 -26.23 -10.14
CA GLU A 137 -7.04 -25.74 -11.50
C GLU A 137 -5.72 -25.01 -11.73
N VAL A 138 -4.92 -25.54 -12.68
CA VAL A 138 -3.63 -24.97 -13.09
C VAL A 138 -3.82 -24.04 -14.29
N PHE A 139 -3.20 -22.88 -14.25
CA PHE A 139 -3.22 -21.92 -15.35
C PHE A 139 -1.86 -21.87 -16.08
N SER A 140 -1.88 -21.54 -17.38
CA SER A 140 -0.67 -21.44 -18.22
C SER A 140 -0.29 -20.00 -18.58
N ARG A 141 -1.05 -18.99 -18.13
CA ARG A 141 -0.81 -17.58 -18.45
C ARG A 141 0.59 -17.15 -18.03
N LYS A 142 1.33 -16.54 -18.96
CA LYS A 142 2.68 -16.03 -18.68
C LYS A 142 2.63 -14.84 -17.73
N ILE A 143 3.61 -14.77 -16.84
CA ILE A 143 3.86 -13.60 -16.01
C ILE A 143 4.37 -12.50 -16.94
N ILE A 144 3.76 -11.33 -16.91
CA ILE A 144 4.26 -10.14 -17.60
C ILE A 144 5.44 -9.64 -16.77
N GLU A 145 6.65 -9.66 -17.33
CA GLU A 145 7.90 -9.39 -16.59
C GLU A 145 7.99 -7.98 -16.01
N GLU A 146 7.31 -6.99 -16.62
CA GLU A 146 7.40 -5.58 -16.25
C GLU A 146 6.07 -4.99 -15.78
N VAL A 147 5.45 -5.59 -14.75
CA VAL A 147 4.32 -4.92 -14.09
C VAL A 147 4.84 -4.02 -13.00
N CYS A 148 4.92 -2.73 -13.28
CA CYS A 148 5.15 -1.70 -12.26
C CYS A 148 3.81 -1.21 -11.70
N LEU A 149 3.72 -1.06 -10.36
CA LEU A 149 2.56 -0.46 -9.69
C LEU A 149 2.30 1.01 -10.10
N ASN A 150 3.26 1.63 -10.81
CA ASN A 150 3.13 2.97 -11.38
C ASN A 150 2.74 2.95 -12.87
N ASP A 151 2.56 1.76 -13.46
CA ASP A 151 2.15 1.67 -14.86
C ASP A 151 0.67 2.02 -14.97
N SER A 152 0.37 3.15 -15.59
CA SER A 152 -0.99 3.64 -15.86
C SER A 152 -1.83 2.66 -16.69
N LYS A 153 -1.19 1.69 -17.38
CA LYS A 153 -1.86 0.60 -18.09
C LYS A 153 -2.41 -0.48 -17.17
N VAL A 154 -1.78 -0.68 -16.00
CA VAL A 154 -2.15 -1.71 -15.02
C VAL A 154 -3.12 -1.14 -14.00
N ILE A 155 -2.94 0.12 -13.64
CA ILE A 155 -3.86 0.90 -12.82
C ILE A 155 -4.55 1.88 -13.77
N LYS A 156 -5.68 1.48 -14.36
CA LYS A 156 -6.63 2.42 -14.96
C LYS A 156 -7.30 3.22 -13.83
N GLU A 157 -6.50 3.90 -13.03
CA GLU A 157 -7.02 4.86 -12.09
C GLU A 157 -7.31 6.12 -12.89
N ASN A 158 -8.59 6.41 -13.09
CA ASN A 158 -8.97 7.75 -13.45
C ASN A 158 -8.45 8.66 -12.35
N THR A 159 -7.58 9.59 -12.68
CA THR A 159 -7.11 10.62 -11.74
C THR A 159 -7.97 11.86 -11.84
N ILE A 160 -7.99 12.63 -10.78
CA ILE A 160 -8.61 13.94 -10.71
C ILE A 160 -7.59 14.92 -10.15
N THR A 161 -7.43 16.05 -10.82
CA THR A 161 -6.59 17.13 -10.31
C THR A 161 -7.37 17.91 -9.26
N LEU A 162 -6.80 18.03 -8.06
CA LEU A 162 -7.35 18.85 -6.99
C LEU A 162 -6.49 20.08 -6.77
N LYS A 163 -7.15 21.21 -6.52
CA LYS A 163 -6.57 22.39 -5.91
C LYS A 163 -7.09 22.55 -4.50
N LEU A 164 -6.20 22.38 -3.54
CA LEU A 164 -6.48 22.40 -2.11
C LEU A 164 -5.80 23.61 -1.47
N ARG A 165 -6.49 24.32 -0.59
CA ARG A 165 -5.94 25.40 0.22
C ARG A 165 -5.85 24.97 1.67
N PHE A 166 -4.69 25.13 2.27
CA PHE A 166 -4.40 24.74 3.65
C PHE A 166 -4.09 25.96 4.51
N LYS A 167 -4.52 25.94 5.77
CA LYS A 167 -4.08 26.88 6.79
C LYS A 167 -2.66 26.57 7.25
N GLU A 168 -1.90 27.59 7.64
CA GLU A 168 -0.50 27.48 8.08
C GLU A 168 -0.27 26.39 9.15
N LYS A 169 -1.18 26.22 10.09
CA LYS A 169 -1.07 25.22 11.18
C LYS A 169 -0.99 23.77 10.70
N MET A 170 -1.32 23.50 9.42
CA MET A 170 -1.18 22.18 8.79
C MET A 170 0.06 22.04 7.90
N LEU A 171 0.94 23.03 7.89
CA LEU A 171 2.10 23.08 7.00
C LEU A 171 3.04 21.88 7.19
N PHE A 172 3.21 21.38 8.42
CA PHE A 172 4.00 20.17 8.69
C PHE A 172 3.48 18.98 7.88
N ARG A 173 2.16 18.75 7.89
CA ARG A 173 1.54 17.64 7.16
C ARG A 173 1.55 17.88 5.64
N VAL A 174 1.42 19.14 5.22
CA VAL A 174 1.50 19.50 3.80
C VAL A 174 2.89 19.16 3.24
N PHE A 175 3.97 19.41 4.00
CA PHE A 175 5.33 19.03 3.60
C PHE A 175 5.59 17.53 3.67
N ASP A 176 4.90 16.81 4.56
CA ASP A 176 5.01 15.35 4.66
C ASP A 176 4.30 14.64 3.50
N ASP A 177 3.13 15.18 3.09
CA ASP A 177 2.25 14.53 2.12
C ASP A 177 2.52 14.95 0.66
N PHE A 178 3.09 16.15 0.42
CA PHE A 178 3.24 16.74 -0.91
C PHE A 178 4.68 17.16 -1.25
N ASN A 179 5.04 17.04 -2.53
CA ASN A 179 6.31 17.56 -3.02
C ASN A 179 6.30 19.11 -2.96
N LYS A 180 7.42 19.71 -2.56
CA LYS A 180 7.58 21.16 -2.43
C LYS A 180 7.20 21.94 -3.69
N ASP A 181 7.46 21.37 -4.87
CA ASP A 181 7.16 22.00 -6.16
C ASP A 181 5.66 22.15 -6.44
N LEU A 182 4.81 21.43 -5.69
CA LEU A 182 3.35 21.48 -5.80
C LEU A 182 2.72 22.48 -4.82
N ILE A 183 3.53 23.11 -3.94
CA ILE A 183 3.09 23.95 -2.85
C ILE A 183 3.37 25.41 -3.18
N THR A 184 2.34 26.26 -3.13
CA THR A 184 2.47 27.71 -3.31
C THR A 184 2.00 28.44 -2.07
N LYS A 185 2.86 29.28 -1.47
CA LYS A 185 2.47 30.17 -0.36
C LYS A 185 1.69 31.35 -0.90
N ASN A 186 0.54 31.68 -0.29
CA ASN A 186 -0.26 32.85 -0.57
C ASN A 186 0.11 34.03 0.37
N GLU A 187 -0.36 35.25 0.03
CA GLU A 187 -0.10 36.45 0.84
C GLU A 187 -0.78 36.46 2.21
N ASP A 188 -1.84 35.66 2.37
CA ASP A 188 -2.64 35.50 3.59
C ASP A 188 -2.16 34.35 4.49
N ASP A 189 -0.91 33.91 4.31
CA ASP A 189 -0.28 32.80 5.03
C ASP A 189 -1.00 31.44 4.85
N THR A 190 -1.84 31.31 3.83
CA THR A 190 -2.36 30.01 3.39
C THR A 190 -1.44 29.38 2.35
N TYR A 191 -1.64 28.09 2.06
CA TYR A 191 -0.81 27.31 1.13
C TYR A 191 -1.71 26.56 0.14
N ASP A 192 -1.56 26.86 -1.14
CA ASP A 192 -2.27 26.15 -2.21
C ASP A 192 -1.41 24.95 -2.70
N VAL A 193 -2.07 23.80 -2.87
CA VAL A 193 -1.47 22.59 -3.42
C VAL A 193 -2.29 22.13 -4.61
N ILE A 194 -1.62 21.92 -5.76
CA ILE A 194 -2.24 21.36 -6.97
C ILE A 194 -1.62 20.00 -7.21
N THR A 195 -2.44 18.94 -7.15
CA THR A 195 -1.95 17.58 -7.30
C THR A 195 -3.01 16.63 -7.87
N GLU A 196 -2.57 15.52 -8.45
CA GLU A 196 -3.45 14.49 -8.97
C GLU A 196 -3.69 13.39 -7.94
N PHE A 197 -4.94 13.01 -7.79
CA PHE A 197 -5.37 11.90 -6.94
C PHE A 197 -6.14 10.85 -7.75
N PRO A 198 -5.99 9.55 -7.43
CA PRO A 198 -6.88 8.53 -7.96
C PRO A 198 -8.33 8.78 -7.51
N ILE A 199 -9.29 8.68 -8.43
CA ILE A 199 -10.71 8.87 -8.10
C ILE A 199 -11.18 7.73 -7.20
N GLY A 200 -11.80 8.06 -6.06
CA GLY A 200 -12.37 7.09 -5.14
C GLY A 200 -12.88 7.70 -3.84
N GLU A 201 -13.63 6.93 -3.07
CA GLU A 201 -14.19 7.36 -1.78
C GLU A 201 -13.14 7.80 -0.75
N TRP A 202 -11.93 7.24 -0.83
CA TRP A 202 -10.83 7.56 0.08
C TRP A 202 -10.41 9.03 0.04
N ILE A 203 -10.59 9.72 -1.10
CA ILE A 203 -10.18 11.12 -1.29
C ILE A 203 -10.96 12.06 -0.33
N TYR A 204 -12.24 11.76 -0.12
CA TYR A 204 -13.08 12.52 0.79
C TYR A 204 -12.66 12.29 2.25
N GLY A 205 -12.35 11.06 2.63
CA GLY A 205 -11.80 10.74 3.95
C GLY A 205 -10.46 11.44 4.18
N TYR A 206 -9.58 11.48 3.17
CA TYR A 206 -8.31 12.19 3.22
C TYR A 206 -8.52 13.70 3.43
N ILE A 207 -9.37 14.34 2.62
CA ILE A 207 -9.69 15.77 2.75
C ILE A 207 -10.25 16.06 4.15
N LEU A 208 -11.26 15.32 4.59
CA LEU A 208 -11.90 15.51 5.89
C LEU A 208 -10.96 15.26 7.08
N SER A 209 -9.87 14.50 6.90
CA SER A 209 -8.87 14.27 7.94
C SER A 209 -8.07 15.53 8.33
N PHE A 210 -8.14 16.61 7.55
CA PHE A 210 -7.55 17.91 7.88
C PHE A 210 -8.51 18.80 8.68
N GLY A 211 -9.76 18.34 8.88
CA GLY A 211 -10.79 19.10 9.60
C GLY A 211 -11.12 20.44 8.93
N ASP A 212 -11.11 21.51 9.71
CA ASP A 212 -11.37 22.89 9.26
C ASP A 212 -10.15 23.59 8.62
N ASN A 213 -9.08 22.84 8.34
CA ASN A 213 -7.79 23.42 7.92
C ASN A 213 -7.50 23.23 6.45
N VAL A 214 -8.43 22.66 5.70
CA VAL A 214 -8.34 22.48 4.25
C VAL A 214 -9.62 22.93 3.58
N GLU A 215 -9.46 23.60 2.46
CA GLU A 215 -10.56 23.94 1.55
C GLU A 215 -10.29 23.36 0.17
N VAL A 216 -11.29 22.71 -0.43
CA VAL A 216 -11.24 22.29 -1.82
C VAL A 216 -11.60 23.50 -2.69
N LEU A 217 -10.65 24.02 -3.44
CA LEU A 217 -10.90 25.11 -4.38
C LEU A 217 -11.44 24.57 -5.72
N GLU A 218 -10.81 23.50 -6.21
CA GLU A 218 -11.15 22.86 -7.49
C GLU A 218 -10.95 21.33 -7.39
N PRO A 219 -11.76 20.54 -8.13
CA PRO A 219 -12.91 20.95 -8.95
C PRO A 219 -14.19 21.11 -8.09
N LYS A 220 -15.17 21.79 -8.65
CA LYS A 220 -16.42 22.11 -7.95
C LYS A 220 -17.20 20.89 -7.51
N ASP A 221 -17.24 19.82 -8.30
CA ASP A 221 -17.96 18.59 -7.98
C ASP A 221 -17.39 17.91 -6.73
N VAL A 222 -16.06 17.90 -6.54
CA VAL A 222 -15.44 17.40 -5.31
C VAL A 222 -15.79 18.28 -4.12
N ARG A 223 -15.73 19.61 -4.29
CA ARG A 223 -16.14 20.57 -3.26
C ARG A 223 -17.59 20.36 -2.81
N ASP A 224 -18.52 20.22 -3.76
CA ASP A 224 -19.94 20.02 -3.49
C ASP A 224 -20.18 18.68 -2.77
N ASN A 225 -19.44 17.63 -3.11
CA ASN A 225 -19.47 16.35 -2.41
C ASN A 225 -18.95 16.47 -0.96
N VAL A 226 -17.86 17.22 -0.73
CA VAL A 226 -17.37 17.49 0.63
C VAL A 226 -18.41 18.23 1.46
N ILE A 227 -19.05 19.27 0.90
CA ILE A 227 -20.13 20.03 1.56
C ILE A 227 -21.30 19.10 1.93
N THR A 228 -21.70 18.22 1.03
CA THR A 228 -22.77 17.24 1.28
C THR A 228 -22.41 16.33 2.45
N ARG A 229 -21.19 15.80 2.49
CA ARG A 229 -20.71 14.95 3.59
C ARG A 229 -20.64 15.68 4.93
N LEU A 230 -20.22 16.95 4.93
CA LEU A 230 -20.19 17.76 6.14
C LEU A 230 -21.61 17.97 6.70
N ARG A 231 -22.61 18.18 5.82
CA ARG A 231 -24.02 18.27 6.25
C ARG A 231 -24.53 16.95 6.85
N GLU A 232 -24.16 15.82 6.25
CA GLU A 232 -24.54 14.51 6.81
C GLU A 232 -23.82 14.23 8.14
N LEU A 233 -22.54 14.58 8.26
CA LEU A 233 -21.82 14.52 9.52
C LEU A 233 -22.45 15.38 10.62
N SER A 234 -22.85 16.62 10.30
CA SER A 234 -23.56 17.50 11.23
C SER A 234 -24.84 16.85 11.79
N LYS A 235 -25.63 16.19 10.94
CA LYS A 235 -26.82 15.43 11.39
C LYS A 235 -26.49 14.29 12.36
N ILE A 236 -25.39 13.55 12.12
CA ILE A 236 -24.96 12.44 12.99
C ILE A 236 -24.60 12.95 14.39
N TYR A 237 -23.95 14.11 14.47
CA TYR A 237 -23.53 14.71 15.73
C TYR A 237 -24.56 15.67 16.34
N SER A 238 -25.75 15.80 15.74
CA SER A 238 -26.85 16.63 16.18
C SER A 238 -26.47 18.12 16.35
N LEU A 239 -25.68 18.64 15.39
CA LEU A 239 -25.22 20.02 15.31
C LEU A 239 -26.11 20.86 14.38
#